data_71d09323c5c6dd777a182323036ec12e
#
_entry.id   71d09323c5c6dd777a182323036ec12e
#
_cell.length_a   1.000
_cell.length_b   1.000
_cell.length_c   1.000
_cell.angle_alpha   90.00
_cell.angle_beta   90.00
_cell.angle_gamma   90.00
#
_symmetry.space_group_name_H-M   'P 1'
#
loop_
_entity.id
_entity.type
_entity.pdbx_description
1 polymer ?
#
loop_
_entity_poly.entity_id
_entity_poly.type
_entity_poly.pdbx_seq_one_letter_code
_entity_poly.pdbx_strand_id
1 'polypeptide(L)'
;MLSKTMNKERILVIEDDDLPQESLTGVARSLGYHAEGVCSAEQALGRMDRELPDMVLVDFELPGLNGLQLLKAIQERCPGLPMMVITNSCSIETAVEAMSVGARDFLMKPCSREALEVTLSKVLRQVRLERENALLRQQASGAEKPDAIAESPLMLATMRSAARLSQSRGVILITGENGTGKKRVAQYIHRCSPRAEEPFVRVNCAAISKTMLESELFGYERGAFTGAHHQRMGRFELAAGGTLLLDEIGDMSMPVQARLLRVLQEGEFERVGGQTTLKADVRVITSTNRDLAAEVAQGRFREDLYYRLHVLPINLAPLRERPEDLMPLAKNFAEVNARKYGMPLPVFKPECAQLLQAWNWPGNVRELENVIHQAVILCQEGHICADDLVLGPPSSSSSRSSAPGTLELHDPAVACAMADNEMSVIERIAILATIHSSGGNKTEAARRLGLTARTLSNKMRLWRASGLVA
;
A
#
# COMPACT_ATOMS: atom_id res chain seq x y z
N MET A 1 -28.69 5.35 -11.79
CA MET A 1 -29.46 4.35 -11.01
C MET A 1 -28.95 2.96 -11.42
N LEU A 2 -27.94 2.44 -10.74
CA LEU A 2 -27.49 1.06 -10.87
C LEU A 2 -27.84 0.38 -9.55
N SER A 3 -28.89 -0.45 -9.61
CA SER A 3 -29.35 -1.32 -8.54
C SER A 3 -28.25 -2.33 -8.24
N LYS A 4 -27.47 -2.08 -7.18
CA LYS A 4 -26.57 -3.07 -6.58
C LYS A 4 -27.47 -4.13 -5.94
N THR A 5 -27.60 -5.28 -6.58
CA THR A 5 -28.16 -6.50 -5.96
C THR A 5 -27.26 -6.82 -4.75
N MET A 6 -27.62 -6.31 -3.57
CA MET A 6 -26.99 -6.72 -2.32
C MET A 6 -27.34 -8.20 -2.12
N ASN A 7 -26.31 -9.06 -2.19
CA ASN A 7 -26.42 -10.44 -1.74
C ASN A 7 -26.87 -10.36 -0.27
N LYS A 8 -28.10 -10.86 0.02
CA LYS A 8 -28.65 -10.85 1.38
C LYS A 8 -27.85 -11.85 2.20
N GLU A 9 -27.31 -11.41 3.33
CA GLU A 9 -26.59 -12.27 4.27
C GLU A 9 -27.50 -13.42 4.74
N ARG A 10 -26.93 -14.63 4.82
CA ARG A 10 -27.67 -15.86 5.17
C ARG A 10 -27.47 -16.21 6.62
N ILE A 11 -28.58 -16.41 7.31
CA ILE A 11 -28.61 -16.77 8.72
C ILE A 11 -29.23 -18.15 8.84
N LEU A 12 -28.51 -19.08 9.48
CA LEU A 12 -29.03 -20.38 9.84
C LEU A 12 -29.48 -20.35 11.29
N VAL A 13 -30.75 -20.62 11.54
CA VAL A 13 -31.36 -20.68 12.87
C VAL A 13 -31.54 -22.15 13.27
N ILE A 14 -30.96 -22.53 14.39
CA ILE A 14 -30.99 -23.89 14.93
C ILE A 14 -31.80 -23.87 16.24
N GLU A 15 -32.99 -24.38 16.19
CA GLU A 15 -33.99 -24.34 17.25
C GLU A 15 -34.90 -25.57 17.11
N ASP A 16 -35.04 -26.35 18.15
CA ASP A 16 -35.84 -27.60 18.13
C ASP A 16 -37.35 -27.36 18.17
N ASP A 17 -37.80 -26.23 18.68
CA ASP A 17 -39.20 -25.85 18.80
C ASP A 17 -39.65 -25.04 17.56
N ASP A 18 -40.66 -25.54 16.83
CA ASP A 18 -41.14 -24.95 15.58
C ASP A 18 -41.60 -23.50 15.74
N LEU A 19 -42.30 -23.15 16.82
CA LEU A 19 -42.85 -21.82 17.04
C LEU A 19 -41.77 -20.75 17.28
N PRO A 20 -40.79 -20.97 18.19
CA PRO A 20 -39.64 -20.06 18.32
C PRO A 20 -38.80 -19.97 17.05
N GLN A 21 -38.59 -21.12 16.37
CA GLN A 21 -37.83 -21.17 15.11
C GLN A 21 -38.47 -20.30 14.03
N GLU A 22 -39.82 -20.46 13.81
CA GLU A 22 -40.54 -19.62 12.84
C GLU A 22 -40.52 -18.14 13.22
N SER A 23 -40.62 -17.83 14.51
CA SER A 23 -40.54 -16.47 15.03
C SER A 23 -39.16 -15.84 14.73
N LEU A 24 -38.08 -16.54 15.08
CA LEU A 24 -36.69 -16.05 14.88
C LEU A 24 -36.36 -15.89 13.39
N THR A 25 -36.71 -16.89 12.57
CA THR A 25 -36.52 -16.82 11.11
C THR A 25 -37.40 -15.74 10.48
N GLY A 26 -38.62 -15.55 10.95
CA GLY A 26 -39.52 -14.50 10.51
C GLY A 26 -38.98 -13.10 10.81
N VAL A 27 -38.48 -12.90 12.02
CA VAL A 27 -37.83 -11.61 12.40
C VAL A 27 -36.60 -11.37 11.54
N ALA A 28 -35.70 -12.34 11.40
CA ALA A 28 -34.50 -12.18 10.58
C ALA A 28 -34.85 -11.85 9.09
N ARG A 29 -35.85 -12.52 8.53
CA ARG A 29 -36.37 -12.21 7.18
C ARG A 29 -36.98 -10.81 7.08
N SER A 30 -37.70 -10.36 8.11
CA SER A 30 -38.30 -9.01 8.12
C SER A 30 -37.24 -7.91 8.18
N LEU A 31 -36.06 -8.22 8.71
CA LEU A 31 -34.89 -7.34 8.73
C LEU A 31 -34.10 -7.34 7.40
N GLY A 32 -34.52 -8.17 6.45
CA GLY A 32 -33.93 -8.22 5.13
C GLY A 32 -32.89 -9.31 4.91
N TYR A 33 -32.65 -10.18 5.90
CA TYR A 33 -31.73 -11.32 5.80
C TYR A 33 -32.39 -12.52 5.10
N HIS A 34 -31.58 -13.44 4.61
CA HIS A 34 -32.05 -14.75 4.15
C HIS A 34 -31.93 -15.74 5.30
N ALA A 35 -33.03 -16.01 6.01
CA ALA A 35 -33.01 -16.90 7.19
C ALA A 35 -33.65 -18.24 6.87
N GLU A 36 -33.00 -19.31 7.33
CA GLU A 36 -33.46 -20.70 7.23
C GLU A 36 -33.39 -21.35 8.61
N GLY A 37 -34.42 -22.10 8.98
CA GLY A 37 -34.50 -22.80 10.26
C GLY A 37 -34.22 -24.29 10.08
N VAL A 38 -33.58 -24.92 11.08
CA VAL A 38 -33.37 -26.37 11.21
C VAL A 38 -33.63 -26.79 12.67
N CYS A 39 -34.14 -27.98 12.86
CA CYS A 39 -34.61 -28.44 14.17
C CYS A 39 -33.57 -29.25 14.95
N SER A 40 -32.40 -29.55 14.41
CA SER A 40 -31.35 -30.28 15.11
C SER A 40 -29.94 -29.93 14.70
N ALA A 41 -28.98 -30.25 15.57
CA ALA A 41 -27.56 -30.08 15.32
C ALA A 41 -27.06 -30.85 14.07
N GLU A 42 -27.58 -32.08 13.87
CA GLU A 42 -27.21 -32.93 12.74
C GLU A 42 -27.69 -32.32 11.43
N GLN A 43 -28.93 -31.81 11.40
CA GLN A 43 -29.47 -31.09 10.23
C GLN A 43 -28.65 -29.83 9.93
N ALA A 44 -28.27 -29.09 10.97
CA ALA A 44 -27.44 -27.90 10.83
C ALA A 44 -26.10 -28.22 10.18
N LEU A 45 -25.37 -29.21 10.69
CA LEU A 45 -24.11 -29.65 10.13
C LEU A 45 -24.23 -30.14 8.69
N GLY A 46 -25.27 -30.98 8.40
CA GLY A 46 -25.53 -31.43 7.04
C GLY A 46 -25.95 -30.34 6.07
N ARG A 47 -26.57 -29.26 6.56
CA ARG A 47 -26.91 -28.08 5.76
C ARG A 47 -25.69 -27.24 5.46
N MET A 48 -24.82 -27.04 6.47
CA MET A 48 -23.56 -26.32 6.34
C MET A 48 -22.57 -26.99 5.36
N ASP A 49 -22.58 -28.33 5.29
CA ASP A 49 -21.77 -29.07 4.32
C ASP A 49 -22.21 -28.81 2.86
N ARG A 50 -23.45 -28.40 2.62
CA ARG A 50 -23.97 -28.05 1.29
C ARG A 50 -23.78 -26.57 0.98
N GLU A 51 -24.02 -25.70 1.95
CA GLU A 51 -23.99 -24.27 1.78
C GLU A 51 -23.69 -23.58 3.10
N LEU A 52 -22.56 -22.86 3.17
CA LEU A 52 -22.13 -22.15 4.36
C LEU A 52 -22.99 -20.89 4.58
N PRO A 53 -23.58 -20.71 5.78
CA PRO A 53 -24.24 -19.47 6.15
C PRO A 53 -23.23 -18.37 6.48
N ASP A 54 -23.69 -17.13 6.49
CA ASP A 54 -22.87 -15.98 6.95
C ASP A 54 -22.87 -15.84 8.46
N MET A 55 -23.88 -16.42 9.15
CA MET A 55 -24.05 -16.43 10.59
C MET A 55 -24.93 -17.59 11.03
N VAL A 56 -24.68 -18.10 12.23
CA VAL A 56 -25.51 -19.16 12.86
C VAL A 56 -26.08 -18.63 14.17
N LEU A 57 -27.41 -18.85 14.35
CA LEU A 57 -28.09 -18.69 15.63
C LEU A 57 -28.33 -20.09 16.19
N VAL A 58 -27.84 -20.35 17.40
CA VAL A 58 -27.90 -21.66 18.03
C VAL A 58 -28.68 -21.59 19.32
N ASP A 59 -29.73 -22.39 19.46
CA ASP A 59 -30.29 -22.64 20.78
C ASP A 59 -29.30 -23.44 21.63
N PHE A 60 -29.09 -22.99 22.83
CA PHE A 60 -28.20 -23.67 23.77
C PHE A 60 -28.78 -25.00 24.25
N GLU A 61 -30.13 -25.12 24.35
CA GLU A 61 -30.86 -26.24 24.88
C GLU A 61 -31.40 -27.17 23.76
N LEU A 62 -30.51 -27.63 22.86
CA LEU A 62 -30.90 -28.57 21.81
C LEU A 62 -30.95 -30.01 22.29
N PRO A 63 -31.93 -30.82 21.83
CA PRO A 63 -31.97 -32.25 22.14
C PRO A 63 -30.84 -33.00 21.41
N GLY A 64 -30.23 -33.97 22.11
CA GLY A 64 -29.14 -34.80 21.57
C GLY A 64 -27.76 -34.12 21.73
N LEU A 65 -27.22 -33.57 20.69
CA LEU A 65 -26.01 -32.71 20.75
C LEU A 65 -26.40 -31.37 21.36
N ASN A 66 -25.89 -31.06 22.55
CA ASN A 66 -26.18 -29.77 23.18
C ASN A 66 -25.54 -28.62 22.40
N GLY A 67 -26.05 -27.39 22.60
CA GLY A 67 -25.60 -26.21 21.89
C GLY A 67 -24.10 -25.97 22.01
N LEU A 68 -23.48 -26.25 23.17
CA LEU A 68 -22.02 -26.07 23.36
C LEU A 68 -21.20 -27.05 22.51
N GLN A 69 -21.64 -28.31 22.41
CA GLN A 69 -21.00 -29.32 21.56
C GLN A 69 -21.11 -28.94 20.07
N LEU A 70 -22.28 -28.41 19.68
CA LEU A 70 -22.50 -27.91 18.33
C LEU A 70 -21.60 -26.70 18.01
N LEU A 71 -21.48 -25.74 18.93
CA LEU A 71 -20.56 -24.60 18.76
C LEU A 71 -19.11 -25.04 18.56
N LYS A 72 -18.64 -26.04 19.35
CA LYS A 72 -17.32 -26.63 19.18
C LYS A 72 -17.14 -27.27 17.80
N ALA A 73 -18.11 -28.07 17.39
CA ALA A 73 -18.09 -28.74 16.08
C ALA A 73 -18.10 -27.75 14.91
N ILE A 74 -18.84 -26.63 15.03
CA ILE A 74 -18.84 -25.54 14.03
C ILE A 74 -17.50 -24.85 14.03
N GLN A 75 -16.94 -24.50 15.19
CA GLN A 75 -15.64 -23.82 15.30
C GLN A 75 -14.50 -24.66 14.72
N GLU A 76 -14.51 -25.98 14.91
CA GLU A 76 -13.50 -26.88 14.34
C GLU A 76 -13.62 -27.01 12.81
N ARG A 77 -14.85 -27.07 12.28
CA ARG A 77 -15.07 -27.22 10.82
C ARG A 77 -14.97 -25.92 10.05
N CYS A 78 -15.46 -24.84 10.62
CA CYS A 78 -15.54 -23.52 9.99
C CYS A 78 -15.00 -22.44 10.92
N PRO A 79 -13.67 -22.36 11.13
CA PRO A 79 -13.06 -21.35 11.99
C PRO A 79 -13.43 -19.94 11.54
N GLY A 80 -13.99 -19.14 12.45
CA GLY A 80 -14.36 -17.76 12.17
C GLY A 80 -15.78 -17.54 11.64
N LEU A 81 -16.62 -18.60 11.51
CA LEU A 81 -18.04 -18.43 11.24
C LEU A 81 -18.71 -17.76 12.46
N PRO A 82 -19.40 -16.62 12.28
CA PRO A 82 -20.07 -15.94 13.38
C PRO A 82 -21.17 -16.78 13.97
N MET A 83 -21.12 -17.02 15.28
CA MET A 83 -22.12 -17.80 16.02
C MET A 83 -22.73 -16.93 17.13
N MET A 84 -24.03 -16.97 17.28
CA MET A 84 -24.77 -16.34 18.35
C MET A 84 -25.62 -17.38 19.06
N VAL A 85 -25.64 -17.33 20.38
CA VAL A 85 -26.38 -18.28 21.21
C VAL A 85 -27.70 -17.67 21.70
N ILE A 86 -28.76 -18.48 21.69
CA ILE A 86 -30.04 -18.13 22.29
C ILE A 86 -30.30 -19.16 23.40
N THR A 87 -30.77 -18.74 24.58
CA THR A 87 -30.96 -19.64 25.73
C THR A 87 -32.12 -19.20 26.65
N ASN A 88 -32.78 -20.15 27.24
CA ASN A 88 -33.80 -19.92 28.30
C ASN A 88 -33.16 -19.60 29.66
N SER A 89 -31.93 -20.08 29.88
CA SER A 89 -31.22 -19.90 31.17
C SER A 89 -29.99 -19.08 31.00
N CYS A 90 -29.92 -17.96 31.71
CA CYS A 90 -28.72 -17.12 31.75
C CYS A 90 -27.95 -17.34 33.04
N SER A 91 -27.24 -18.47 33.15
CA SER A 91 -26.15 -18.51 34.13
C SER A 91 -24.94 -17.78 33.54
N ILE A 92 -24.21 -17.04 34.37
CA ILE A 92 -22.95 -16.38 33.96
C ILE A 92 -21.98 -17.44 33.40
N GLU A 93 -22.00 -18.64 33.97
CA GLU A 93 -21.16 -19.77 33.57
C GLU A 93 -21.44 -20.19 32.12
N THR A 94 -22.72 -20.38 31.77
CA THR A 94 -23.14 -20.78 30.41
C THR A 94 -22.75 -19.75 29.35
N ALA A 95 -22.93 -18.46 29.67
CA ALA A 95 -22.52 -17.35 28.78
C ALA A 95 -21.01 -17.33 28.59
N VAL A 96 -20.21 -17.49 29.65
CA VAL A 96 -18.74 -17.54 29.58
C VAL A 96 -18.27 -18.75 28.80
N GLU A 97 -18.87 -19.92 28.99
CA GLU A 97 -18.55 -21.13 28.21
C GLU A 97 -18.81 -20.92 26.71
N ALA A 98 -19.99 -20.41 26.34
CA ALA A 98 -20.33 -20.15 24.95
C ALA A 98 -19.35 -19.16 24.28
N MET A 99 -19.03 -18.08 24.98
CA MET A 99 -18.06 -17.08 24.49
C MET A 99 -16.65 -17.68 24.36
N SER A 100 -16.22 -18.54 25.29
CA SER A 100 -14.90 -19.19 25.24
C SER A 100 -14.73 -20.11 24.04
N VAL A 101 -15.84 -20.66 23.54
CA VAL A 101 -15.88 -21.54 22.35
C VAL A 101 -15.98 -20.76 21.04
N GLY A 102 -16.17 -19.43 21.11
CA GLY A 102 -16.18 -18.58 19.92
C GLY A 102 -17.55 -18.01 19.55
N ALA A 103 -18.57 -18.11 20.41
CA ALA A 103 -19.80 -17.35 20.24
C ALA A 103 -19.50 -15.84 20.29
N ARG A 104 -20.09 -15.06 19.39
CA ARG A 104 -19.87 -13.60 19.28
C ARG A 104 -20.78 -12.81 20.23
N ASP A 105 -21.96 -13.35 20.53
CA ASP A 105 -22.92 -12.76 21.46
C ASP A 105 -23.94 -13.80 21.90
N PHE A 106 -24.75 -13.48 22.90
CA PHE A 106 -25.85 -14.33 23.35
C PHE A 106 -27.12 -13.53 23.57
N LEU A 107 -28.29 -14.20 23.52
CA LEU A 107 -29.60 -13.61 23.74
C LEU A 107 -30.46 -14.50 24.64
N MET A 108 -31.19 -13.90 25.58
CA MET A 108 -32.11 -14.63 26.45
C MET A 108 -33.48 -14.78 25.82
N LYS A 109 -34.09 -15.92 25.94
CA LYS A 109 -35.51 -16.15 25.67
C LYS A 109 -36.36 -15.77 26.91
N PRO A 110 -37.55 -15.15 26.73
CA PRO A 110 -38.10 -14.67 25.47
C PRO A 110 -37.41 -13.38 25.00
N CYS A 111 -36.92 -13.38 23.74
CA CYS A 111 -36.28 -12.23 23.18
C CYS A 111 -37.30 -11.37 22.41
N SER A 112 -37.27 -10.06 22.66
CA SER A 112 -38.06 -9.14 21.85
C SER A 112 -37.48 -8.99 20.45
N ARG A 113 -38.33 -8.60 19.51
CA ARG A 113 -37.89 -8.31 18.12
C ARG A 113 -36.79 -7.27 18.10
N GLU A 114 -36.91 -6.21 18.90
CA GLU A 114 -35.93 -5.13 18.98
C GLU A 114 -34.58 -5.61 19.53
N ALA A 115 -34.59 -6.49 20.54
CA ALA A 115 -33.38 -7.07 21.11
C ALA A 115 -32.64 -7.94 20.07
N LEU A 116 -33.38 -8.79 19.32
CA LEU A 116 -32.82 -9.61 18.25
C LEU A 116 -32.25 -8.73 17.13
N GLU A 117 -32.98 -7.68 16.71
CA GLU A 117 -32.54 -6.75 15.68
C GLU A 117 -31.23 -6.04 16.05
N VAL A 118 -31.14 -5.50 17.27
CA VAL A 118 -29.94 -4.81 17.75
C VAL A 118 -28.76 -5.76 17.82
N THR A 119 -28.93 -6.99 18.35
CA THR A 119 -27.84 -7.93 18.50
C THR A 119 -27.37 -8.49 17.16
N LEU A 120 -28.29 -8.86 16.25
CA LEU A 120 -27.95 -9.30 14.90
C LEU A 120 -27.20 -8.22 14.13
N SER A 121 -27.72 -6.97 14.15
CA SER A 121 -27.10 -5.84 13.47
C SER A 121 -25.70 -5.56 14.01
N LYS A 122 -25.48 -5.67 15.32
CA LYS A 122 -24.18 -5.50 15.97
C LYS A 122 -23.18 -6.54 15.51
N VAL A 123 -23.55 -7.83 15.57
CA VAL A 123 -22.67 -8.94 15.23
C VAL A 123 -22.34 -8.92 13.72
N LEU A 124 -23.33 -8.77 12.85
CA LEU A 124 -23.13 -8.73 11.41
C LEU A 124 -22.30 -7.52 10.97
N ARG A 125 -22.52 -6.35 11.61
CA ARG A 125 -21.70 -5.17 11.36
C ARG A 125 -20.25 -5.40 11.74
N GLN A 126 -19.98 -6.02 12.88
CA GLN A 126 -18.62 -6.35 13.31
C GLN A 126 -17.95 -7.31 12.33
N VAL A 127 -18.63 -8.37 11.91
CA VAL A 127 -18.13 -9.33 10.91
C VAL A 127 -17.84 -8.65 9.58
N ARG A 128 -18.73 -7.77 9.13
CA ARG A 128 -18.52 -7.00 7.90
C ARG A 128 -17.28 -6.13 7.99
N LEU A 129 -17.08 -5.43 9.11
CA LEU A 129 -15.89 -4.61 9.35
C LEU A 129 -14.61 -5.47 9.41
N GLU A 130 -14.66 -6.65 10.02
CA GLU A 130 -13.55 -7.59 10.07
C GLU A 130 -13.20 -8.12 8.66
N ARG A 131 -14.21 -8.50 7.86
CA ARG A 131 -14.03 -8.92 6.45
C ARG A 131 -13.49 -7.77 5.58
N GLU A 132 -14.05 -6.58 5.69
CA GLU A 132 -13.60 -5.40 4.96
C GLU A 132 -12.15 -5.03 5.34
N ASN A 133 -11.83 -5.10 6.63
CA ASN A 133 -10.47 -4.88 7.13
C ASN A 133 -9.50 -5.96 6.59
N ALA A 134 -9.91 -7.23 6.56
CA ALA A 134 -9.11 -8.30 5.99
C ALA A 134 -8.89 -8.12 4.48
N LEU A 135 -9.92 -7.72 3.72
CA LEU A 135 -9.81 -7.39 2.29
C LEU A 135 -8.91 -6.16 2.06
N LEU A 136 -9.07 -5.11 2.86
CA LEU A 136 -8.21 -3.93 2.79
C LEU A 136 -6.76 -4.26 3.16
N ARG A 137 -6.55 -5.13 4.15
CA ARG A 137 -5.22 -5.66 4.49
C ARG A 137 -4.62 -6.48 3.35
N GLN A 138 -5.39 -7.34 2.70
CA GLN A 138 -4.95 -8.09 1.52
C GLN A 138 -4.62 -7.17 0.34
N GLN A 139 -5.44 -6.15 0.08
CA GLN A 139 -5.18 -5.15 -0.96
C GLN A 139 -4.00 -4.24 -0.60
N ALA A 140 -3.85 -3.84 0.66
CA ALA A 140 -2.72 -3.06 1.15
C ALA A 140 -1.42 -3.89 1.19
N SER A 141 -1.52 -5.20 1.41
CA SER A 141 -0.39 -6.13 1.34
C SER A 141 0.05 -6.40 -0.10
N GLY A 142 -0.70 -5.91 -1.10
CA GLY A 142 -0.46 -6.11 -2.53
C GLY A 142 -0.21 -7.59 -2.81
N ALA A 143 -0.95 -8.19 -3.72
CA ALA A 143 -0.93 -9.60 -4.08
C ALA A 143 0.42 -10.14 -4.60
N GLU A 144 1.54 -9.57 -4.19
CA GLU A 144 2.88 -10.08 -4.41
C GLU A 144 3.36 -10.76 -3.13
N LYS A 145 3.49 -12.08 -3.18
CA LYS A 145 4.44 -12.76 -2.27
C LYS A 145 5.79 -12.08 -2.50
N PRO A 146 6.31 -11.29 -1.57
CA PRO A 146 7.62 -10.70 -1.75
C PRO A 146 8.63 -11.69 -1.21
N ASP A 147 8.85 -12.78 -1.90
CA ASP A 147 10.13 -13.42 -1.77
C ASP A 147 11.11 -12.43 -2.39
N ALA A 148 11.90 -11.78 -1.52
CA ALA A 148 12.98 -10.96 -1.98
C ALA A 148 13.88 -11.88 -2.79
N ILE A 149 13.88 -11.70 -4.12
CA ILE A 149 14.73 -12.49 -5.00
C ILE A 149 16.14 -12.11 -4.65
N ALA A 150 16.88 -13.07 -4.12
CA ALA A 150 18.24 -12.92 -3.66
C ALA A 150 18.99 -14.19 -4.04
N GLU A 151 19.83 -14.12 -5.04
CA GLU A 151 20.73 -15.19 -5.45
C GLU A 151 22.20 -14.81 -5.17
N SER A 152 22.51 -13.52 -5.13
CA SER A 152 23.84 -13.04 -4.82
C SER A 152 24.24 -13.35 -3.37
N PRO A 153 25.50 -13.73 -3.13
CA PRO A 153 26.01 -13.97 -1.78
C PRO A 153 25.84 -12.79 -0.84
N LEU A 154 25.98 -11.56 -1.36
CA LEU A 154 25.81 -10.32 -0.61
C LEU A 154 24.36 -10.14 -0.14
N MET A 155 23.40 -10.34 -1.04
CA MET A 155 21.99 -10.19 -0.69
C MET A 155 21.52 -11.31 0.22
N LEU A 156 21.98 -12.55 0.01
CA LEU A 156 21.70 -13.67 0.91
C LEU A 156 22.25 -13.44 2.32
N ALA A 157 23.45 -12.86 2.46
CA ALA A 157 24.01 -12.48 3.75
C ALA A 157 23.18 -11.39 4.43
N THR A 158 22.74 -10.38 3.67
CA THR A 158 21.87 -9.30 4.13
C THR A 158 20.53 -9.85 4.60
N MET A 159 19.89 -10.75 3.84
CA MET A 159 18.62 -11.37 4.22
C MET A 159 18.73 -12.24 5.46
N ARG A 160 19.85 -13.00 5.63
CA ARG A 160 20.14 -13.74 6.86
C ARG A 160 20.29 -12.82 8.07
N SER A 161 20.99 -11.70 7.91
CA SER A 161 21.12 -10.69 8.96
C SER A 161 19.77 -10.07 9.29
N ALA A 162 18.98 -9.71 8.29
CA ALA A 162 17.63 -9.18 8.45
C ALA A 162 16.71 -10.16 9.22
N ALA A 163 16.78 -11.46 8.91
CA ALA A 163 16.02 -12.50 9.61
C ALA A 163 16.44 -12.63 11.08
N ARG A 164 17.73 -12.53 11.41
CA ARG A 164 18.19 -12.53 12.82
C ARG A 164 17.70 -11.29 13.56
N LEU A 165 17.86 -10.11 12.94
CA LEU A 165 17.47 -8.84 13.55
C LEU A 165 15.95 -8.71 13.66
N SER A 166 15.17 -9.48 12.89
CA SER A 166 13.72 -9.48 12.97
C SER A 166 13.18 -9.88 14.34
N GLN A 167 13.91 -10.71 15.09
CA GLN A 167 13.55 -11.16 16.44
C GLN A 167 13.81 -10.10 17.52
N SER A 168 14.60 -9.07 17.21
CA SER A 168 14.90 -7.98 18.16
C SER A 168 13.76 -6.93 18.16
N ARG A 169 13.56 -6.29 19.31
CA ARG A 169 12.69 -5.11 19.44
C ARG A 169 13.41 -3.79 19.12
N GLY A 170 14.71 -3.83 18.85
CA GLY A 170 15.52 -2.64 18.54
C GLY A 170 15.10 -1.99 17.24
N VAL A 171 15.42 -0.69 17.11
CA VAL A 171 15.25 0.07 15.87
C VAL A 171 16.22 -0.46 14.83
N ILE A 172 15.73 -0.71 13.62
CA ILE A 172 16.54 -1.15 12.48
C ILE A 172 16.69 0.01 11.51
N LEU A 173 17.93 0.32 11.11
CA LEU A 173 18.24 1.31 10.10
C LEU A 173 18.70 0.62 8.82
N ILE A 174 17.94 0.79 7.73
CA ILE A 174 18.26 0.26 6.42
C ILE A 174 18.85 1.37 5.56
N THR A 175 20.11 1.25 5.18
CA THR A 175 20.81 2.20 4.31
C THR A 175 21.05 1.59 2.93
N GLY A 176 21.21 2.45 1.91
CA GLY A 176 21.49 2.04 0.54
C GLY A 176 20.92 3.02 -0.48
N GLU A 177 21.42 2.94 -1.70
CA GLU A 177 21.02 3.82 -2.80
C GLU A 177 19.52 3.75 -3.11
N ASN A 178 19.03 4.72 -3.86
CA ASN A 178 17.66 4.71 -4.35
C ASN A 178 17.40 3.49 -5.24
N GLY A 179 16.24 2.85 -5.04
CA GLY A 179 15.86 1.71 -5.86
C GLY A 179 16.50 0.36 -5.49
N THR A 180 17.34 0.26 -4.45
CA THR A 180 18.00 -0.99 -4.03
C THR A 180 17.07 -2.04 -3.42
N GLY A 181 15.83 -1.65 -3.05
CA GLY A 181 14.86 -2.58 -2.45
C GLY A 181 14.68 -2.44 -0.95
N LYS A 182 15.09 -1.31 -0.32
CA LYS A 182 14.97 -1.05 1.12
C LYS A 182 13.58 -1.38 1.69
N LYS A 183 12.52 -1.02 0.97
CA LYS A 183 11.13 -1.30 1.37
C LYS A 183 10.82 -2.79 1.42
N ARG A 184 11.33 -3.59 0.48
CA ARG A 184 11.12 -5.04 0.45
C ARG A 184 11.84 -5.72 1.61
N VAL A 185 13.05 -5.29 1.93
CA VAL A 185 13.80 -5.78 3.10
C VAL A 185 13.07 -5.43 4.40
N ALA A 186 12.50 -4.21 4.53
CA ALA A 186 11.70 -3.84 5.69
C ALA A 186 10.44 -4.72 5.84
N GLN A 187 9.74 -5.02 4.74
CA GLN A 187 8.61 -5.96 4.74
C GLN A 187 9.03 -7.38 5.15
N TYR A 188 10.16 -7.85 4.63
CA TYR A 188 10.71 -9.16 5.01
C TYR A 188 11.04 -9.23 6.50
N ILE A 189 11.67 -8.19 7.07
CA ILE A 189 11.94 -8.08 8.51
C ILE A 189 10.65 -8.16 9.33
N HIS A 190 9.60 -7.46 8.91
CA HIS A 190 8.32 -7.51 9.59
C HIS A 190 7.72 -8.92 9.56
N ARG A 191 7.69 -9.56 8.40
CA ARG A 191 7.14 -10.92 8.21
C ARG A 191 7.89 -12.00 8.99
N CYS A 192 9.21 -11.86 9.15
CA CYS A 192 10.02 -12.75 9.96
C CYS A 192 9.95 -12.43 11.47
N SER A 193 9.22 -11.40 11.87
CA SER A 193 9.16 -10.96 13.27
C SER A 193 8.01 -11.60 14.04
N PRO A 194 8.04 -11.56 15.39
CA PRO A 194 6.90 -11.96 16.21
C PRO A 194 5.60 -11.17 15.95
N ARG A 195 5.69 -10.04 15.23
CA ARG A 195 4.58 -9.15 14.88
C ARG A 195 4.15 -9.30 13.42
N ALA A 196 4.39 -10.45 12.79
CA ALA A 196 4.11 -10.70 11.37
C ALA A 196 2.63 -10.53 11.01
N GLU A 197 1.72 -10.88 11.92
CA GLU A 197 0.27 -10.78 11.76
C GLU A 197 -0.28 -9.39 12.12
N GLU A 198 0.55 -8.55 12.75
CA GLU A 198 0.17 -7.24 13.21
C GLU A 198 0.31 -6.17 12.10
N PRO A 199 -0.24 -4.95 12.27
CA PRO A 199 -0.18 -3.93 11.24
C PRO A 199 1.24 -3.56 10.80
N PHE A 200 1.46 -3.45 9.48
CA PHE A 200 2.66 -2.88 8.89
C PHE A 200 2.34 -1.54 8.22
N VAL A 201 2.60 -0.46 8.94
CA VAL A 201 2.33 0.91 8.48
C VAL A 201 3.57 1.51 7.83
N ARG A 202 3.42 2.13 6.65
CA ARG A 202 4.52 2.75 5.91
C ARG A 202 4.30 4.25 5.79
N VAL A 203 5.35 5.01 6.03
CA VAL A 203 5.37 6.47 5.86
C VAL A 203 6.60 6.84 5.04
N ASN A 204 6.40 7.51 3.93
CA ASN A 204 7.50 8.11 3.17
C ASN A 204 7.63 9.58 3.58
N CYS A 205 8.71 9.89 4.32
CA CYS A 205 8.95 11.23 4.88
C CYS A 205 9.24 12.28 3.80
N ALA A 206 9.78 11.88 2.65
CA ALA A 206 10.03 12.77 1.54
C ALA A 206 8.76 13.12 0.73
N ALA A 207 7.75 12.23 0.72
CA ALA A 207 6.52 12.44 -0.05
C ALA A 207 5.50 13.35 0.64
N ILE A 208 5.66 13.61 1.92
CA ILE A 208 4.76 14.45 2.72
C ILE A 208 5.42 15.80 2.94
N SER A 209 4.65 16.88 2.83
CA SER A 209 5.20 18.21 3.11
C SER A 209 5.73 18.28 4.55
N LYS A 210 6.85 19.01 4.76
CA LYS A 210 7.50 19.12 6.07
C LYS A 210 6.57 19.65 7.16
N THR A 211 5.58 20.46 6.78
CA THR A 211 4.56 21.01 7.71
C THR A 211 3.48 20.01 8.09
N MET A 212 3.20 19.02 7.24
CA MET A 212 2.17 18.00 7.50
C MET A 212 2.74 16.71 8.09
N LEU A 213 4.03 16.46 7.95
CA LEU A 213 4.66 15.21 8.39
C LEU A 213 4.44 14.97 9.90
N GLU A 214 4.51 16.01 10.70
CA GLU A 214 4.28 15.94 12.13
C GLU A 214 2.85 15.47 12.47
N SER A 215 1.85 16.09 11.86
CA SER A 215 0.44 15.75 12.06
C SER A 215 0.07 14.37 11.48
N GLU A 216 0.72 13.93 10.39
CA GLU A 216 0.54 12.57 9.86
C GLU A 216 1.15 11.51 10.79
N LEU A 217 2.33 11.75 11.36
CA LEU A 217 3.01 10.80 12.24
C LEU A 217 2.31 10.67 13.60
N PHE A 218 2.05 11.80 14.26
CA PHE A 218 1.58 11.84 15.65
C PHE A 218 0.07 12.05 15.79
N GLY A 219 -0.63 12.38 14.69
CA GLY A 219 -2.04 12.79 14.75
C GLY A 219 -2.22 14.21 15.28
N TYR A 220 -3.46 14.65 15.33
CA TYR A 220 -3.79 15.99 15.82
C TYR A 220 -5.16 16.02 16.51
N GLU A 221 -5.29 16.93 17.47
CA GLU A 221 -6.54 17.22 18.14
C GLU A 221 -7.33 18.28 17.35
N ARG A 222 -8.64 18.34 17.61
CA ARG A 222 -9.50 19.38 17.04
C ARG A 222 -8.99 20.77 17.46
N GLY A 223 -8.79 21.66 16.48
CA GLY A 223 -8.31 23.03 16.73
C GLY A 223 -6.78 23.16 16.78
N ALA A 224 -6.01 22.09 16.55
CA ALA A 224 -4.54 22.13 16.59
C ALA A 224 -3.91 23.12 15.57
N PHE A 225 -4.60 23.33 14.45
CA PHE A 225 -4.21 24.31 13.42
C PHE A 225 -5.43 24.73 12.60
N THR A 226 -5.31 25.77 11.77
CA THR A 226 -6.39 26.24 10.88
C THR A 226 -6.76 25.14 9.89
N GLY A 227 -8.00 24.60 10.01
CA GLY A 227 -8.48 23.46 9.23
C GLY A 227 -8.59 22.14 10.00
N ALA A 228 -8.13 22.07 11.26
CA ALA A 228 -8.29 20.88 12.11
C ALA A 228 -9.73 20.83 12.72
N HIS A 229 -10.72 20.52 11.87
CA HIS A 229 -12.12 20.48 12.30
C HIS A 229 -12.46 19.27 13.17
N HIS A 230 -11.72 18.16 13.02
CA HIS A 230 -11.88 16.89 13.74
C HIS A 230 -10.53 16.40 14.24
N GLN A 231 -10.57 15.58 15.30
CA GLN A 231 -9.43 14.80 15.75
C GLN A 231 -9.06 13.75 14.68
N ARG A 232 -7.76 13.53 14.45
CA ARG A 232 -7.26 12.49 13.57
C ARG A 232 -6.13 11.69 14.21
N MET A 233 -6.23 10.37 14.13
CA MET A 233 -5.19 9.44 14.59
C MET A 233 -3.95 9.54 13.72
N GLY A 234 -2.77 9.47 14.34
CA GLY A 234 -1.47 9.45 13.67
C GLY A 234 -1.03 8.05 13.26
N ARG A 235 0.07 7.98 12.50
CA ARG A 235 0.65 6.70 12.02
C ARG A 235 1.18 5.86 13.17
N PHE A 236 1.66 6.44 14.26
CA PHE A 236 2.05 5.71 15.45
C PHE A 236 0.86 5.00 16.11
N GLU A 237 -0.31 5.63 16.16
CA GLU A 237 -1.53 4.99 16.65
C GLU A 237 -2.00 3.86 15.74
N LEU A 238 -1.97 4.09 14.41
CA LEU A 238 -2.36 3.09 13.41
C LEU A 238 -1.42 1.87 13.38
N ALA A 239 -0.18 2.03 13.81
CA ALA A 239 0.82 0.97 13.89
C ALA A 239 0.88 0.31 15.27
N ALA A 240 -0.03 0.64 16.20
CA ALA A 240 -0.01 0.09 17.55
C ALA A 240 -0.03 -1.45 17.54
N GLY A 241 0.84 -2.06 18.36
CA GLY A 241 1.09 -3.51 18.37
C GLY A 241 1.96 -4.02 17.21
N GLY A 242 2.06 -3.28 16.11
CA GLY A 242 2.69 -3.68 14.86
C GLY A 242 4.07 -3.06 14.58
N THR A 243 4.29 -2.72 13.31
CA THR A 243 5.56 -2.17 12.81
C THR A 243 5.31 -0.90 11.99
N LEU A 244 6.11 0.14 12.23
CA LEU A 244 6.12 1.38 11.47
C LEU A 244 7.43 1.48 10.66
N LEU A 245 7.31 1.57 9.34
CA LEU A 245 8.41 1.89 8.44
C LEU A 245 8.44 3.39 8.15
N LEU A 246 9.51 4.06 8.56
CA LEU A 246 9.83 5.44 8.22
C LEU A 246 10.85 5.45 7.07
N ASP A 247 10.36 5.65 5.86
CA ASP A 247 11.19 5.67 4.66
C ASP A 247 11.71 7.09 4.39
N GLU A 248 12.96 7.22 3.96
CA GLU A 248 13.69 8.46 3.75
C GLU A 248 13.73 9.36 5.00
N ILE A 249 14.18 8.76 6.14
CA ILE A 249 14.23 9.42 7.45
C ILE A 249 15.08 10.72 7.43
N GLY A 250 16.08 10.79 6.56
CA GLY A 250 16.96 11.97 6.39
C GLY A 250 16.27 13.23 5.88
N ASP A 251 15.00 13.13 5.41
CA ASP A 251 14.23 14.28 4.94
C ASP A 251 13.36 14.93 6.03
N MET A 252 13.37 14.38 7.25
CA MET A 252 12.63 14.95 8.37
C MET A 252 13.16 16.29 8.83
N SER A 253 12.25 17.21 9.18
CA SER A 253 12.62 18.48 9.80
C SER A 253 13.10 18.32 11.24
N MET A 254 13.96 19.21 11.74
CA MET A 254 14.52 19.14 13.09
C MET A 254 13.47 19.03 14.21
N PRO A 255 12.31 19.74 14.17
CA PRO A 255 11.26 19.56 15.17
C PRO A 255 10.68 18.15 15.19
N VAL A 256 10.43 17.54 14.01
CA VAL A 256 9.90 16.17 13.90
C VAL A 256 10.92 15.15 14.40
N GLN A 257 12.22 15.37 14.11
CA GLN A 257 13.31 14.53 14.63
C GLN A 257 13.34 14.53 16.18
N ALA A 258 13.14 15.69 16.82
CA ALA A 258 13.12 15.80 18.28
C ALA A 258 11.94 15.01 18.88
N ARG A 259 10.76 15.10 18.28
CA ARG A 259 9.58 14.33 18.74
C ARG A 259 9.77 12.84 18.52
N LEU A 260 10.31 12.43 17.36
CA LEU A 260 10.61 11.03 17.07
C LEU A 260 11.58 10.45 18.11
N LEU A 261 12.63 11.20 18.49
CA LEU A 261 13.57 10.78 19.50
C LEU A 261 12.87 10.48 20.83
N ARG A 262 11.95 11.36 21.27
CA ARG A 262 11.17 11.15 22.49
C ARG A 262 10.37 9.85 22.43
N VAL A 263 9.68 9.60 21.30
CA VAL A 263 8.94 8.34 21.10
C VAL A 263 9.86 7.11 21.17
N LEU A 264 11.04 7.17 20.56
CA LEU A 264 11.99 6.05 20.55
C LEU A 264 12.65 5.81 21.91
N GLN A 265 12.73 6.82 22.77
CA GLN A 265 13.32 6.74 24.13
C GLN A 265 12.30 6.35 25.18
N GLU A 266 11.18 7.06 25.22
CA GLU A 266 10.17 6.98 26.27
C GLU A 266 9.04 6.01 25.93
N GLY A 267 8.83 5.71 24.64
CA GLY A 267 7.70 4.90 24.18
C GLY A 267 6.37 5.62 24.28
N GLU A 268 6.40 6.98 24.32
CA GLU A 268 5.23 7.81 24.53
C GLU A 268 5.25 9.03 23.58
N PHE A 269 4.06 9.53 23.25
CA PHE A 269 3.90 10.75 22.44
C PHE A 269 2.57 11.43 22.73
N GLU A 270 2.44 12.65 22.22
CA GLU A 270 1.21 13.46 22.29
C GLU A 270 0.79 13.82 20.86
N ARG A 271 -0.51 13.93 20.63
CA ARG A 271 -1.01 14.49 19.37
C ARG A 271 -0.66 15.96 19.24
N VAL A 272 -0.58 16.45 18.01
CA VAL A 272 -0.38 17.90 17.77
C VAL A 272 -1.56 18.69 18.37
N GLY A 273 -1.27 19.66 19.23
CA GLY A 273 -2.27 20.46 19.96
C GLY A 273 -2.93 19.72 21.13
N GLY A 274 -2.54 18.47 21.43
CA GLY A 274 -3.03 17.69 22.56
C GLY A 274 -2.12 17.77 23.78
N GLN A 275 -2.66 17.41 24.94
CA GLN A 275 -1.93 17.28 26.23
C GLN A 275 -1.99 15.86 26.78
N THR A 276 -2.69 14.95 26.08
CA THR A 276 -2.85 13.57 26.51
C THR A 276 -1.66 12.75 25.99
N THR A 277 -0.92 12.14 26.92
CA THR A 277 0.19 11.23 26.60
C THR A 277 -0.35 9.87 26.16
N LEU A 278 0.08 9.40 25.00
CA LEU A 278 -0.29 8.12 24.41
C LEU A 278 0.93 7.19 24.40
N LYS A 279 0.72 5.90 24.67
CA LYS A 279 1.77 4.90 24.60
C LYS A 279 1.98 4.41 23.17
N ALA A 280 3.25 4.32 22.74
CA ALA A 280 3.66 3.84 21.44
C ALA A 280 4.26 2.42 21.54
N ASP A 281 3.43 1.37 21.61
CA ASP A 281 3.92 0.00 21.43
C ASP A 281 4.07 -0.30 19.94
N VAL A 282 5.10 0.27 19.33
CA VAL A 282 5.36 0.17 17.89
C VAL A 282 6.82 -0.22 17.65
N ARG A 283 7.05 -1.24 16.81
CA ARG A 283 8.38 -1.53 16.31
C ARG A 283 8.71 -0.58 15.17
N VAL A 284 9.84 0.13 15.27
CA VAL A 284 10.25 1.10 14.24
C VAL A 284 11.35 0.51 13.36
N ILE A 285 11.14 0.58 12.04
CA ILE A 285 12.16 0.34 11.02
C ILE A 285 12.33 1.66 10.26
N THR A 286 13.57 2.06 10.04
CA THR A 286 13.87 3.29 9.29
C THR A 286 14.67 2.97 8.04
N SER A 287 14.49 3.76 6.98
CA SER A 287 15.30 3.64 5.77
C SER A 287 15.74 5.01 5.25
N THR A 288 16.91 5.04 4.62
CA THR A 288 17.46 6.25 4.01
C THR A 288 18.44 5.90 2.89
N ASN A 289 18.54 6.81 1.91
CA ASN A 289 19.61 6.81 0.90
C ASN A 289 20.71 7.82 1.23
N ARG A 290 20.51 8.69 2.25
CA ARG A 290 21.48 9.72 2.65
C ARG A 290 22.50 9.15 3.65
N ASP A 291 23.68 9.73 3.62
CA ASP A 291 24.66 9.55 4.68
C ASP A 291 24.24 10.39 5.89
N LEU A 292 23.62 9.75 6.89
CA LEU A 292 23.15 10.45 8.09
C LEU A 292 24.31 11.04 8.91
N ALA A 293 25.52 10.46 8.87
CA ALA A 293 26.66 11.02 9.56
C ALA A 293 27.09 12.36 8.93
N ALA A 294 27.09 12.43 7.60
CA ALA A 294 27.31 13.68 6.89
C ALA A 294 26.20 14.72 7.15
N GLU A 295 24.93 14.28 7.25
CA GLU A 295 23.80 15.16 7.60
C GLU A 295 23.92 15.71 9.04
N VAL A 296 24.43 14.93 9.99
CA VAL A 296 24.74 15.37 11.37
C VAL A 296 25.84 16.41 11.35
N ALA A 297 26.95 16.17 10.64
CA ALA A 297 28.07 17.12 10.55
C ALA A 297 27.64 18.48 9.95
N GLN A 298 26.60 18.48 9.10
CA GLN A 298 26.03 19.68 8.48
C GLN A 298 24.88 20.32 9.30
N GLY A 299 24.56 19.77 10.47
CA GLY A 299 23.50 20.29 11.34
C GLY A 299 22.09 20.08 10.82
N ARG A 300 21.88 19.24 9.81
CA ARG A 300 20.55 18.92 9.25
C ARG A 300 19.89 17.70 9.90
N PHE A 301 20.67 16.89 10.62
CA PHE A 301 20.17 15.75 11.39
C PHE A 301 20.71 15.81 12.83
N ARG A 302 19.89 15.43 13.80
CA ARG A 302 20.30 15.43 15.22
C ARG A 302 21.21 14.27 15.52
N GLU A 303 22.29 14.53 16.23
CA GLU A 303 23.27 13.52 16.63
C GLU A 303 22.68 12.48 17.60
N ASP A 304 21.85 12.91 18.56
CA ASP A 304 21.18 12.04 19.53
C ASP A 304 20.21 11.06 18.83
N LEU A 305 19.46 11.52 17.85
CA LEU A 305 18.59 10.66 17.04
C LEU A 305 19.42 9.68 16.19
N TYR A 306 20.52 10.13 15.58
CA TYR A 306 21.40 9.28 14.78
C TYR A 306 21.86 8.07 15.59
N TYR A 307 22.41 8.26 16.80
CA TYR A 307 22.86 7.15 17.65
C TYR A 307 21.70 6.24 18.08
N ARG A 308 20.50 6.77 18.27
CA ARG A 308 19.31 5.96 18.59
C ARG A 308 18.82 5.10 17.43
N LEU A 309 19.00 5.57 16.18
CA LEU A 309 18.65 4.83 14.97
C LEU A 309 19.73 3.84 14.54
N HIS A 310 21.00 4.20 14.73
CA HIS A 310 22.15 3.41 14.26
C HIS A 310 22.52 2.25 15.22
N VAL A 311 21.51 1.59 15.79
CA VAL A 311 21.73 0.45 16.70
C VAL A 311 21.85 -0.85 15.93
N LEU A 312 20.96 -1.08 14.96
CA LEU A 312 20.92 -2.29 14.14
C LEU A 312 20.97 -1.90 12.65
N PRO A 313 22.14 -1.54 12.11
CA PRO A 313 22.26 -1.13 10.72
C PRO A 313 22.25 -2.32 9.77
N ILE A 314 21.53 -2.15 8.65
CA ILE A 314 21.53 -3.05 7.48
C ILE A 314 21.87 -2.20 6.27
N ASN A 315 22.99 -2.51 5.61
CA ASN A 315 23.35 -1.85 4.36
C ASN A 315 23.00 -2.71 3.16
N LEU A 316 22.26 -2.14 2.19
CA LEU A 316 21.93 -2.80 0.93
C LEU A 316 22.94 -2.39 -0.14
N ALA A 317 23.62 -3.39 -0.69
CA ALA A 317 24.53 -3.19 -1.81
C ALA A 317 23.74 -2.73 -3.06
N PRO A 318 24.29 -1.83 -3.87
CA PRO A 318 23.71 -1.44 -5.15
C PRO A 318 23.71 -2.63 -6.13
N LEU A 319 22.83 -2.58 -7.14
CA LEU A 319 22.62 -3.70 -8.06
C LEU A 319 23.88 -4.08 -8.85
N ARG A 320 24.74 -3.11 -9.16
CA ARG A 320 26.05 -3.33 -9.83
C ARG A 320 27.03 -4.18 -9.02
N GLU A 321 26.87 -4.29 -7.71
CA GLU A 321 27.68 -5.13 -6.82
C GLU A 321 27.09 -6.52 -6.59
N ARG A 322 25.93 -6.82 -7.18
CA ARG A 322 25.20 -8.09 -7.08
C ARG A 322 24.68 -8.58 -8.43
N PRO A 323 25.57 -8.83 -9.40
CA PRO A 323 25.19 -9.18 -10.77
C PRO A 323 24.41 -10.51 -10.87
N GLU A 324 24.57 -11.41 -9.90
CA GLU A 324 23.83 -12.67 -9.85
C GLU A 324 22.32 -12.47 -9.66
N ASP A 325 21.89 -11.35 -9.03
CA ASP A 325 20.48 -11.02 -8.83
C ASP A 325 19.82 -10.48 -10.10
N LEU A 326 20.58 -10.00 -11.09
CA LEU A 326 20.08 -9.29 -12.27
C LEU A 326 19.09 -10.12 -13.08
N MET A 327 19.50 -11.29 -13.54
CA MET A 327 18.65 -12.14 -14.39
C MET A 327 17.44 -12.72 -13.65
N PRO A 328 17.56 -13.19 -12.40
CA PRO A 328 16.41 -13.59 -11.60
C PRO A 328 15.39 -12.48 -11.41
N LEU A 329 15.84 -11.25 -11.10
CA LEU A 329 14.98 -10.07 -10.98
C LEU A 329 14.30 -9.72 -12.32
N ALA A 330 15.08 -9.71 -13.42
CA ALA A 330 14.55 -9.41 -14.75
C ALA A 330 13.45 -10.42 -15.17
N LYS A 331 13.69 -11.72 -14.97
CA LYS A 331 12.70 -12.78 -15.24
C LYS A 331 11.43 -12.61 -14.41
N ASN A 332 11.58 -12.33 -13.13
CA ASN A 332 10.43 -12.10 -12.25
C ASN A 332 9.61 -10.87 -12.69
N PHE A 333 10.28 -9.76 -13.02
CA PHE A 333 9.55 -8.58 -13.52
C PHE A 333 8.86 -8.84 -14.84
N ALA A 334 9.49 -9.61 -15.73
CA ALA A 334 8.88 -10.02 -17.00
C ALA A 334 7.62 -10.88 -16.76
N GLU A 335 7.69 -11.84 -15.84
CA GLU A 335 6.56 -12.70 -15.47
C GLU A 335 5.40 -11.90 -14.86
N VAL A 336 5.69 -11.02 -13.91
CA VAL A 336 4.68 -10.16 -13.27
C VAL A 336 3.98 -9.26 -14.29
N ASN A 337 4.75 -8.63 -15.18
CA ASN A 337 4.19 -7.76 -16.21
C ASN A 337 3.42 -8.54 -17.28
N ALA A 338 3.93 -9.68 -17.75
CA ALA A 338 3.23 -10.54 -18.70
C ALA A 338 1.85 -10.99 -18.15
N ARG A 339 1.79 -11.43 -16.90
CA ARG A 339 0.53 -11.78 -16.22
C ARG A 339 -0.42 -10.58 -16.13
N LYS A 340 0.10 -9.41 -15.78
CA LYS A 340 -0.69 -8.18 -15.65
C LYS A 340 -1.37 -7.77 -16.95
N TYR A 341 -0.69 -7.97 -18.07
CA TYR A 341 -1.19 -7.61 -19.43
C TYR A 341 -1.83 -8.77 -20.17
N GLY A 342 -1.92 -9.97 -19.56
CA GLY A 342 -2.45 -11.17 -20.23
C GLY A 342 -1.61 -11.63 -21.42
N MET A 343 -0.31 -11.32 -21.41
CA MET A 343 0.65 -11.68 -22.46
C MET A 343 1.33 -13.02 -22.13
N PRO A 344 1.78 -13.77 -23.15
CA PRO A 344 2.61 -14.95 -22.92
C PRO A 344 3.91 -14.56 -22.22
N LEU A 345 4.48 -15.46 -21.42
CA LEU A 345 5.74 -15.22 -20.73
C LEU A 345 6.87 -15.04 -21.74
N PRO A 346 7.53 -13.86 -21.79
CA PRO A 346 8.56 -13.60 -22.78
C PRO A 346 9.86 -14.31 -22.41
N VAL A 347 10.59 -14.74 -23.45
CA VAL A 347 11.90 -15.38 -23.33
C VAL A 347 12.99 -14.37 -23.66
N PHE A 348 13.98 -14.22 -22.78
CA PHE A 348 15.12 -13.36 -23.01
C PHE A 348 16.10 -14.01 -24.00
N LYS A 349 16.50 -13.30 -25.03
CA LYS A 349 17.60 -13.75 -25.90
C LYS A 349 18.95 -13.67 -25.15
N PRO A 350 19.93 -14.52 -25.46
CA PRO A 350 21.23 -14.55 -24.77
C PRO A 350 21.96 -13.19 -24.73
N GLU A 351 21.79 -12.38 -25.77
CA GLU A 351 22.39 -11.06 -25.92
C GLU A 351 21.89 -10.08 -24.83
N CYS A 352 20.64 -10.24 -24.37
CA CYS A 352 20.07 -9.41 -23.31
C CYS A 352 20.84 -9.54 -22.00
N ALA A 353 21.30 -10.74 -21.65
CA ALA A 353 22.04 -10.98 -20.41
C ALA A 353 23.35 -10.19 -20.38
N GLN A 354 24.07 -10.13 -21.49
CA GLN A 354 25.32 -9.39 -21.61
C GLN A 354 25.10 -7.88 -21.48
N LEU A 355 24.04 -7.35 -22.13
CA LEU A 355 23.68 -5.94 -22.02
C LEU A 355 23.27 -5.56 -20.62
N LEU A 356 22.43 -6.35 -19.96
CA LEU A 356 21.99 -6.11 -18.59
C LEU A 356 23.18 -6.11 -17.60
N GLN A 357 24.17 -7.00 -17.80
CA GLN A 357 25.39 -7.07 -16.97
C GLN A 357 26.37 -5.92 -17.23
N ALA A 358 26.42 -5.40 -18.45
CA ALA A 358 27.31 -4.29 -18.80
C ALA A 358 26.84 -2.93 -18.25
N TRP A 359 25.58 -2.80 -17.87
CA TRP A 359 25.00 -1.54 -17.41
C TRP A 359 25.21 -1.34 -15.90
N ASN A 360 25.47 -0.10 -15.47
CA ASN A 360 25.78 0.23 -14.07
C ASN A 360 24.58 0.38 -13.13
N TRP A 361 23.37 0.39 -13.68
CA TRP A 361 22.11 0.49 -12.91
C TRP A 361 22.08 1.64 -11.88
N PRO A 362 22.22 2.90 -12.27
CA PRO A 362 22.19 4.02 -11.33
C PRO A 362 20.86 4.12 -10.56
N GLY A 363 19.75 3.70 -11.15
CA GLY A 363 18.44 3.58 -10.50
C GLY A 363 18.17 2.21 -9.84
N ASN A 364 19.19 1.34 -9.84
CA ASN A 364 19.14 0.00 -9.21
C ASN A 364 17.94 -0.86 -9.70
N VAL A 365 17.29 -1.57 -8.78
CA VAL A 365 16.16 -2.47 -9.07
C VAL A 365 14.96 -1.74 -9.66
N ARG A 366 14.75 -0.46 -9.27
CA ARG A 366 13.65 0.35 -9.84
C ARG A 366 13.87 0.66 -11.32
N GLU A 367 15.09 0.95 -11.71
CA GLU A 367 15.44 1.14 -13.13
C GLU A 367 15.28 -0.17 -13.90
N LEU A 368 15.79 -1.27 -13.37
CA LEU A 368 15.61 -2.60 -13.97
C LEU A 368 14.13 -2.94 -14.16
N GLU A 369 13.29 -2.71 -13.15
CA GLU A 369 11.85 -2.93 -13.22
C GLU A 369 11.21 -2.13 -14.37
N ASN A 370 11.57 -0.86 -14.52
CA ASN A 370 11.05 0.00 -15.58
C ASN A 370 11.53 -0.45 -16.97
N VAL A 371 12.81 -0.80 -17.12
CA VAL A 371 13.38 -1.30 -18.39
C VAL A 371 12.68 -2.59 -18.83
N ILE A 372 12.54 -3.54 -17.91
CA ILE A 372 11.86 -4.81 -18.21
C ILE A 372 10.36 -4.60 -18.47
N HIS A 373 9.71 -3.69 -17.75
CA HIS A 373 8.32 -3.34 -18.00
C HIS A 373 8.13 -2.82 -19.46
N GLN A 374 8.99 -1.91 -19.91
CA GLN A 374 8.98 -1.42 -21.29
C GLN A 374 9.27 -2.55 -22.29
N ALA A 375 10.29 -3.36 -22.02
CA ALA A 375 10.66 -4.47 -22.89
C ALA A 375 9.53 -5.49 -23.07
N VAL A 376 8.75 -5.79 -22.03
CA VAL A 376 7.57 -6.69 -22.12
C VAL A 376 6.48 -6.11 -23.01
N ILE A 377 6.29 -4.77 -22.99
CA ILE A 377 5.28 -4.12 -23.83
C ILE A 377 5.73 -4.04 -25.30
N LEU A 378 7.03 -3.86 -25.53
CA LEU A 378 7.61 -3.70 -26.87
C LEU A 378 7.97 -5.03 -27.53
N CYS A 379 8.10 -6.12 -26.76
CA CYS A 379 8.52 -7.41 -27.26
C CYS A 379 7.59 -7.93 -28.38
N GLN A 380 8.21 -8.43 -29.45
CA GLN A 380 7.51 -9.05 -30.56
C GLN A 380 7.64 -10.58 -30.46
N GLU A 381 6.60 -11.31 -30.82
CA GLU A 381 6.58 -12.78 -30.85
C GLU A 381 6.97 -13.47 -29.52
N GLY A 382 6.80 -12.81 -28.38
CA GLY A 382 7.14 -13.37 -27.07
C GLY A 382 8.65 -13.48 -26.78
N HIS A 383 9.49 -12.73 -27.49
CA HIS A 383 10.93 -12.67 -27.26
C HIS A 383 11.38 -11.26 -26.92
N ILE A 384 12.13 -11.10 -25.83
CA ILE A 384 12.80 -9.84 -25.50
C ILE A 384 14.19 -9.87 -26.17
N CYS A 385 14.42 -8.90 -27.05
CA CYS A 385 15.67 -8.68 -27.77
C CYS A 385 16.49 -7.56 -27.13
N ALA A 386 17.73 -7.42 -27.55
CA ALA A 386 18.61 -6.33 -27.12
C ALA A 386 18.02 -4.94 -27.40
N ASP A 387 17.37 -4.78 -28.56
CA ASP A 387 16.75 -3.52 -29.00
C ASP A 387 15.52 -3.12 -28.19
N ASP A 388 14.87 -4.07 -27.50
CA ASP A 388 13.73 -3.81 -26.59
C ASP A 388 14.19 -3.25 -25.25
N LEU A 389 15.49 -3.38 -24.91
CA LEU A 389 16.08 -2.92 -23.65
C LEU A 389 16.57 -1.47 -23.80
N VAL A 390 15.72 -0.52 -23.47
CA VAL A 390 16.08 0.91 -23.47
C VAL A 390 16.91 1.20 -22.22
N LEU A 391 18.24 1.08 -22.33
CA LEU A 391 19.20 1.38 -21.26
C LEU A 391 19.67 2.83 -21.40
N GLY A 392 19.52 3.61 -20.37
CA GLY A 392 20.01 5.00 -20.28
C GLY A 392 19.14 5.86 -19.38
N PRO A 393 19.69 6.95 -18.83
CA PRO A 393 18.83 7.97 -18.23
C PRO A 393 17.86 8.47 -19.30
N PRO A 394 16.61 8.79 -18.97
CA PRO A 394 15.74 9.48 -19.91
C PRO A 394 16.47 10.76 -20.34
N SER A 395 17.06 10.68 -21.54
CA SER A 395 17.75 11.75 -22.28
C SER A 395 18.73 12.65 -21.53
N SER A 396 20.02 12.32 -21.66
CA SER A 396 20.97 13.32 -22.13
C SER A 396 21.47 12.84 -23.50
N SER A 397 21.08 13.56 -24.50
CA SER A 397 21.34 13.31 -25.89
C SER A 397 22.81 13.02 -26.20
N SER A 398 23.15 11.77 -26.50
CA SER A 398 24.31 11.47 -27.33
C SER A 398 23.83 11.39 -28.77
N SER A 399 24.33 12.34 -29.55
CA SER A 399 24.23 12.47 -30.99
C SER A 399 24.23 11.13 -31.73
N ARG A 400 23.07 10.72 -32.27
CA ARG A 400 23.01 9.93 -33.51
C ARG A 400 22.43 10.85 -34.57
N SER A 401 23.31 11.24 -35.49
CA SER A 401 22.94 11.95 -36.71
C SER A 401 22.01 11.06 -37.54
N SER A 402 20.76 11.48 -37.69
CA SER A 402 19.98 11.21 -38.90
C SER A 402 18.66 12.00 -38.86
N ALA A 403 18.51 12.86 -39.83
CA ALA A 403 17.32 13.51 -40.38
C ALA A 403 16.46 14.43 -39.47
N PRO A 404 16.11 15.63 -39.98
CA PRO A 404 15.26 16.58 -39.28
C PRO A 404 13.78 16.21 -39.45
N GLY A 405 13.14 15.82 -38.37
CA GLY A 405 11.71 15.57 -38.42
C GLY A 405 11.11 15.19 -37.08
N THR A 406 10.30 16.08 -36.53
CA THR A 406 9.42 15.94 -35.36
C THR A 406 10.12 15.94 -34.01
N LEU A 407 10.02 17.09 -33.33
CA LEU A 407 10.19 17.23 -31.89
C LEU A 407 9.09 16.42 -31.19
N GLU A 408 9.45 15.29 -30.61
CA GLU A 408 8.56 14.58 -29.71
C GLU A 408 8.42 15.34 -28.40
N LEU A 409 7.22 15.73 -28.06
CA LEU A 409 6.79 16.45 -26.86
C LEU A 409 6.93 15.65 -25.56
N HIS A 410 7.84 14.66 -25.48
CA HIS A 410 8.00 13.78 -24.34
C HIS A 410 9.31 13.98 -23.55
N ASP A 411 10.02 15.09 -23.77
CA ASP A 411 11.12 15.44 -22.90
C ASP A 411 10.58 16.13 -21.62
N PRO A 412 10.62 15.44 -20.45
CA PRO A 412 10.13 16.00 -19.20
C PRO A 412 10.90 17.27 -18.78
N ALA A 413 12.12 17.48 -19.26
CA ALA A 413 12.88 18.71 -19.01
C ALA A 413 12.28 19.88 -19.78
N VAL A 414 11.84 19.67 -21.02
CA VAL A 414 11.16 20.68 -21.84
C VAL A 414 9.74 20.94 -21.31
N ALA A 415 9.04 19.90 -20.88
CA ALA A 415 7.72 20.03 -20.26
C ALA A 415 7.79 20.77 -18.92
N CYS A 416 8.78 20.50 -18.07
CA CYS A 416 9.01 21.25 -16.83
C CYS A 416 9.44 22.70 -17.08
N ALA A 417 10.29 22.96 -18.06
CA ALA A 417 10.69 24.32 -18.42
C ALA A 417 9.53 25.15 -19.01
N MET A 418 8.50 24.48 -19.54
CA MET A 418 7.28 25.13 -20.06
C MET A 418 6.16 25.25 -19.04
N ALA A 419 6.12 24.40 -17.99
CA ALA A 419 4.98 24.27 -17.10
C ALA A 419 4.69 25.52 -16.24
N ASP A 420 5.70 26.34 -15.93
CA ASP A 420 5.57 27.53 -15.09
C ASP A 420 5.57 28.85 -15.89
N ASN A 421 5.48 28.77 -17.23
CA ASN A 421 5.47 29.95 -18.08
C ASN A 421 4.08 30.25 -18.66
N GLU A 422 3.76 31.56 -18.79
CA GLU A 422 2.52 31.94 -19.48
C GLU A 422 2.51 31.44 -20.94
N MET A 423 1.35 31.03 -21.43
CA MET A 423 1.18 30.57 -22.83
C MET A 423 1.72 31.57 -23.87
N SER A 424 1.66 32.86 -23.59
CA SER A 424 2.23 33.93 -24.41
C SER A 424 3.76 33.83 -24.57
N VAL A 425 4.46 33.39 -23.50
CA VAL A 425 5.92 33.19 -23.49
C VAL A 425 6.31 31.94 -24.27
N ILE A 426 5.57 30.84 -24.04
CA ILE A 426 5.76 29.56 -24.74
C ILE A 426 5.55 29.72 -26.23
N GLU A 427 4.46 30.40 -26.63
CA GLU A 427 4.17 30.69 -28.04
C GLU A 427 5.28 31.53 -28.70
N ARG A 428 5.77 32.55 -28.00
CA ARG A 428 6.87 33.40 -28.49
C ARG A 428 8.14 32.61 -28.71
N ILE A 429 8.55 31.78 -27.75
CA ILE A 429 9.75 30.95 -27.85
C ILE A 429 9.64 29.98 -29.04
N ALA A 430 8.48 29.31 -29.18
CA ALA A 430 8.24 28.38 -30.28
C ALA A 430 8.30 29.07 -31.64
N ILE A 431 7.73 30.26 -31.78
CA ILE A 431 7.75 31.02 -33.02
C ILE A 431 9.18 31.48 -33.35
N LEU A 432 9.93 32.01 -32.39
CA LEU A 432 11.31 32.46 -32.61
C LEU A 432 12.26 31.33 -32.97
N ALA A 433 12.14 30.19 -32.27
CA ALA A 433 12.92 28.99 -32.57
C ALA A 433 12.62 28.46 -33.98
N THR A 434 11.36 28.47 -34.40
CA THR A 434 10.96 28.00 -35.74
C THR A 434 11.42 28.97 -36.85
N ILE A 435 11.43 30.28 -36.61
CA ILE A 435 11.99 31.26 -37.54
C ILE A 435 13.49 31.05 -37.67
N HIS A 436 14.20 30.86 -36.57
CA HIS A 436 15.63 30.60 -36.56
C HIS A 436 15.99 29.31 -37.31
N SER A 437 15.27 28.20 -37.05
CA SER A 437 15.46 26.92 -37.73
C SER A 437 15.11 26.94 -39.23
N SER A 438 14.31 27.93 -39.65
CA SER A 438 13.93 28.13 -41.05
C SER A 438 14.85 29.14 -41.77
N GLY A 439 16.01 29.45 -41.19
CA GLY A 439 16.97 30.41 -41.77
C GLY A 439 16.41 31.82 -41.94
N GLY A 440 15.46 32.23 -41.08
CA GLY A 440 14.81 33.57 -41.17
C GLY A 440 13.62 33.62 -42.13
N ASN A 441 13.29 32.54 -42.83
CA ASN A 441 12.16 32.48 -43.76
C ASN A 441 10.81 32.42 -43.04
N LYS A 442 10.14 33.57 -42.91
CA LYS A 442 8.85 33.69 -42.18
C LYS A 442 7.70 32.93 -42.82
N THR A 443 7.70 32.75 -44.14
CA THR A 443 6.64 32.02 -44.85
C THR A 443 6.73 30.51 -44.53
N GLU A 444 7.93 29.97 -44.56
CA GLU A 444 8.17 28.57 -44.20
C GLU A 444 7.95 28.33 -42.70
N ALA A 445 8.37 29.23 -41.83
CA ALA A 445 8.11 29.16 -40.39
C ALA A 445 6.60 29.18 -40.08
N ALA A 446 5.84 30.02 -40.75
CA ALA A 446 4.40 30.09 -40.62
C ALA A 446 3.72 28.77 -41.04
N ARG A 447 4.18 28.19 -42.16
CA ARG A 447 3.69 26.89 -42.64
C ARG A 447 3.92 25.77 -41.63
N ARG A 448 5.14 25.69 -41.05
CA ARG A 448 5.50 24.68 -40.02
C ARG A 448 4.70 24.82 -38.74
N LEU A 449 4.35 26.06 -38.34
CA LEU A 449 3.58 26.34 -37.13
C LEU A 449 2.07 26.27 -37.33
N GLY A 450 1.59 25.97 -38.54
CA GLY A 450 0.16 25.97 -38.85
C GLY A 450 -0.47 27.37 -38.78
N LEU A 451 0.35 28.44 -38.93
CA LEU A 451 -0.10 29.84 -38.90
C LEU A 451 -0.12 30.46 -40.30
N THR A 452 -0.90 31.51 -40.47
CA THR A 452 -0.77 32.32 -41.68
C THR A 452 0.46 33.24 -41.57
N ALA A 453 1.11 33.52 -42.73
CA ALA A 453 2.27 34.45 -42.75
C ALA A 453 1.89 35.84 -42.23
N ARG A 454 0.63 36.25 -42.38
CA ARG A 454 0.09 37.52 -41.87
C ARG A 454 -0.01 37.50 -40.33
N THR A 455 -0.45 36.39 -39.72
CA THR A 455 -0.54 36.21 -38.27
C THR A 455 0.83 36.27 -37.65
N LEU A 456 1.80 35.55 -38.24
CA LEU A 456 3.19 35.55 -37.78
C LEU A 456 3.81 36.94 -37.83
N SER A 457 3.63 37.67 -38.97
CA SER A 457 4.15 39.01 -39.14
C SER A 457 3.54 40.02 -38.14
N ASN A 458 2.27 39.91 -37.86
CA ASN A 458 1.57 40.76 -36.90
C ASN A 458 2.07 40.50 -35.46
N LYS A 459 2.27 39.25 -35.06
CA LYS A 459 2.84 38.90 -33.74
C LYS A 459 4.27 39.43 -33.60
N MET A 460 5.11 39.24 -34.60
CA MET A 460 6.47 39.77 -34.62
C MET A 460 6.51 41.30 -34.50
N ARG A 461 5.60 42.01 -35.17
CA ARG A 461 5.48 43.47 -35.08
C ARG A 461 5.07 43.92 -33.67
N LEU A 462 4.11 43.25 -33.06
CA LEU A 462 3.68 43.54 -31.69
C LEU A 462 4.84 43.33 -30.68
N TRP A 463 5.55 42.23 -30.79
CA TRP A 463 6.68 41.93 -29.88
C TRP A 463 7.86 42.87 -30.04
N ARG A 464 8.12 43.36 -31.27
CA ARG A 464 9.12 44.45 -31.50
C ARG A 464 8.66 45.76 -30.89
N ALA A 465 7.39 46.10 -31.02
CA ALA A 465 6.83 47.32 -30.44
C ALA A 465 6.86 47.29 -28.89
N SER A 466 6.78 46.11 -28.28
CA SER A 466 6.86 45.93 -26.83
C SER A 466 8.28 45.64 -26.32
N GLY A 467 9.31 45.70 -27.17
CA GLY A 467 10.71 45.46 -26.77
C GLY A 467 11.06 44.03 -26.40
N LEU A 468 10.20 43.07 -26.71
CA LEU A 468 10.35 41.65 -26.34
C LEU A 468 11.19 40.87 -27.38
N VAL A 469 11.45 41.41 -28.55
CA VAL A 469 12.28 40.83 -29.63
C VAL A 469 13.00 41.94 -30.37
N ALA A 470 14.29 41.72 -30.65
CA ALA A 470 15.13 42.67 -31.42
C ALA A 470 14.73 42.77 -32.91
#